data_1f5b3b67398c9d5ae65198b6ec2ee163
#
_entry.id   1f5b3b67398c9d5ae65198b6ec2ee163
#
_cell.length_a   1.000
_cell.length_b   1.000
_cell.length_c   1.000
_cell.angle_alpha   90.00
_cell.angle_beta   90.00
_cell.angle_gamma   90.00
#
_symmetry.space_group_name_H-M   'P 1'
#
loop_
_entity.id
_entity.type
_entity.pdbx_description
1 polymer ?
#
loop_
_entity_poly.entity_id
_entity_poly.type
_entity_poly.pdbx_seq_one_letter_code
_entity_poly.pdbx_strand_id
1 'polypeptide(L)' 'MSKTTLSLARNIKKYRRKSAMSQDKLSKRAGLTLHTIAKIESGATLDPRVETVKRIADALDCTIDELLVT' A
#
# COMPACT_ATOMS: atom_id res chain seq x y z
N MET A 1 16.61 4.48 -0.78
CA MET A 1 15.34 3.77 -0.57
C MET A 1 15.62 2.29 -0.39
N SER A 2 15.01 1.64 0.59
CA SER A 2 15.25 0.23 0.81
C SER A 2 14.51 -0.62 -0.23
N LYS A 3 15.01 -1.83 -0.44
CA LYS A 3 14.39 -2.78 -1.36
C LYS A 3 12.95 -3.10 -0.93
N THR A 4 12.74 -3.24 0.38
CA THR A 4 11.42 -3.51 0.95
C THR A 4 10.44 -2.37 0.66
N THR A 5 10.89 -1.12 0.81
CA THR A 5 10.06 0.06 0.54
C THR A 5 9.62 0.10 -0.93
N LEU A 6 10.57 -0.21 -1.84
CA LEU A 6 10.26 -0.24 -3.28
C LEU A 6 9.28 -1.35 -3.62
N SER A 7 9.47 -2.53 -3.03
CA SER A 7 8.57 -3.67 -3.26
C SER A 7 7.17 -3.36 -2.75
N LEU A 8 7.08 -2.77 -1.55
CA LEU A 8 5.80 -2.41 -0.96
C LEU A 8 5.04 -1.42 -1.83
N ALA A 9 5.72 -0.34 -2.27
CA ALA A 9 5.10 0.68 -3.11
C ALA A 9 4.57 0.07 -4.41
N ARG A 10 5.40 -0.74 -5.05
CA ARG A 10 5.05 -1.40 -6.32
C ARG A 10 3.86 -2.35 -6.15
N ASN A 11 3.91 -3.17 -5.11
CA ASN A 11 2.90 -4.20 -4.90
C ASN A 11 1.54 -3.60 -4.50
N ILE A 12 1.53 -2.57 -3.67
CA ILE A 12 0.29 -1.88 -3.32
C ILE A 12 -0.37 -1.33 -4.59
N LYS A 13 0.41 -0.67 -5.43
CA LYS A 13 -0.09 -0.11 -6.69
C LYS A 13 -0.62 -1.22 -7.60
N LYS A 14 0.10 -2.33 -7.69
CA LYS A 14 -0.29 -3.48 -8.51
C LYS A 14 -1.62 -4.07 -8.06
N TYR A 15 -1.75 -4.37 -6.77
CA TYR A 15 -2.99 -4.95 -6.25
C TYR A 15 -4.16 -3.98 -6.34
N ARG A 16 -3.91 -2.70 -6.09
CA ARG A 16 -4.94 -1.68 -6.22
C ARG A 16 -5.49 -1.61 -7.65
N ARG A 17 -4.61 -1.55 -8.63
CA ARG A 17 -4.99 -1.50 -10.04
C ARG A 17 -5.72 -2.77 -10.47
N LYS A 18 -5.25 -3.90 -10.00
CA LYS A 18 -5.87 -5.20 -10.29
C LYS A 18 -7.29 -5.27 -9.76
N SER A 19 -7.57 -4.58 -8.65
CA SER A 19 -8.89 -4.50 -8.05
C SER A 19 -9.72 -3.34 -8.60
N ALA A 20 -9.22 -2.64 -9.61
CA ALA A 20 -9.87 -1.48 -10.22
C ALA A 20 -10.22 -0.39 -9.21
N MET A 21 -9.35 -0.18 -8.22
CA MET A 21 -9.52 0.84 -7.19
C MET A 21 -8.68 2.07 -7.48
N SER A 22 -9.26 3.26 -7.25
CA SER A 22 -8.48 4.49 -7.21
C SER A 22 -7.72 4.57 -5.88
N GLN A 23 -6.73 5.46 -5.81
CA GLN A 23 -6.06 5.73 -4.54
C GLN A 23 -7.05 6.22 -3.48
N ASP A 24 -7.99 7.06 -3.88
CA ASP A 24 -9.01 7.58 -2.98
C ASP A 24 -9.87 6.46 -2.41
N LYS A 25 -10.32 5.55 -3.26
CA LYS A 25 -11.13 4.41 -2.81
C LYS A 25 -10.35 3.52 -1.85
N LEU A 26 -9.08 3.24 -2.16
CA LEU A 26 -8.24 2.46 -1.27
C LEU A 26 -8.08 3.15 0.08
N SER A 27 -7.84 4.47 0.08
CA SER A 27 -7.68 5.21 1.33
C SER A 27 -8.91 5.07 2.21
N LYS A 28 -10.08 5.19 1.64
CA LYS A 28 -11.34 5.07 2.39
C LYS A 28 -11.54 3.66 2.94
N ARG A 29 -11.26 2.64 2.14
CA ARG A 29 -11.40 1.25 2.59
C ARG A 29 -10.39 0.90 3.68
N ALA A 30 -9.20 1.46 3.60
CA ALA A 30 -8.14 1.21 4.58
C ALA A 30 -8.25 2.07 5.84
N GLY A 31 -9.15 3.07 5.83
CA GLY A 31 -9.26 4.00 6.95
C GLY A 31 -8.07 4.93 7.05
N LEU A 32 -7.47 5.27 5.92
CA LEU A 32 -6.30 6.13 5.84
C LEU A 32 -6.60 7.34 4.97
N THR A 33 -5.71 8.35 5.02
CA THR A 33 -5.86 9.51 4.15
C THR A 33 -5.33 9.21 2.75
N LEU A 34 -5.85 9.92 1.77
CA LEU A 34 -5.35 9.83 0.39
C LEU A 34 -3.86 10.18 0.34
N HIS A 35 -3.45 11.18 1.12
CA HIS A 35 -2.05 11.60 1.20
C HIS A 35 -1.15 10.44 1.64
N THR A 36 -1.59 9.68 2.64
CA THR A 36 -0.83 8.52 3.13
C THR A 36 -0.66 7.47 2.02
N ILE A 37 -1.73 7.16 1.30
CA ILE A 37 -1.66 6.18 0.21
C ILE A 37 -0.72 6.69 -0.90
N ALA A 38 -0.86 7.96 -1.29
CA ALA A 38 -0.02 8.53 -2.34
C ALA A 38 1.47 8.50 -1.96
N LYS A 39 1.79 8.84 -0.71
CA LYS A 39 3.19 8.81 -0.24
C LYS A 39 3.77 7.40 -0.25
N ILE A 40 2.98 6.42 0.18
CA ILE A 40 3.46 5.03 0.21
C ILE A 40 3.66 4.52 -1.22
N GLU A 41 2.73 4.76 -2.12
CA GLU A 41 2.83 4.30 -3.51
C GLU A 41 3.97 4.97 -4.27
N SER A 42 4.32 6.18 -3.90
CA SER A 42 5.46 6.89 -4.53
C SER A 42 6.81 6.47 -3.96
N GLY A 43 6.81 5.72 -2.86
CA GLY A 43 8.03 5.36 -2.16
C GLY A 43 8.59 6.48 -1.29
N ALA A 44 7.84 7.57 -1.10
CA ALA A 44 8.29 8.70 -0.28
C ALA A 44 8.30 8.40 1.22
N THR A 45 7.51 7.40 1.64
CA THR A 45 7.51 6.95 3.03
C THR A 45 8.60 5.90 3.21
N LEU A 46 9.63 6.23 3.97
CA LEU A 46 10.79 5.35 4.13
C LEU A 46 10.52 4.15 5.03
N ASP A 47 9.61 4.30 5.98
CA ASP A 47 9.37 3.26 6.99
C ASP A 47 7.90 3.29 7.42
N PRO A 48 6.98 2.78 6.57
CA PRO A 48 5.57 2.75 6.93
C PRO A 48 5.33 1.82 8.12
N ARG A 49 4.43 2.22 9.00
CA ARG A 49 4.10 1.42 10.17
C ARG A 49 3.44 0.11 9.75
N VAL A 50 3.71 -0.95 10.51
CA VAL A 50 3.10 -2.26 10.27
C VAL A 50 1.58 -2.15 10.29
N GLU A 51 1.02 -1.39 11.23
CA GLU A 51 -0.42 -1.19 11.30
C GLU A 51 -0.98 -0.59 10.02
N THR A 52 -0.28 0.40 9.46
CA THR A 52 -0.68 1.03 8.20
C THR A 52 -0.66 0.03 7.05
N VAL A 53 0.41 -0.76 6.97
CA VAL A 53 0.56 -1.79 5.93
C VAL A 53 -0.54 -2.84 6.06
N LYS A 54 -0.85 -3.23 7.29
CA LYS A 54 -1.91 -4.22 7.53
C LYS A 54 -3.28 -3.71 7.08
N ARG A 55 -3.59 -2.45 7.36
CA ARG A 55 -4.86 -1.86 6.91
C ARG A 55 -4.96 -1.85 5.40
N ILE A 56 -3.86 -1.55 4.72
CA ILE A 56 -3.82 -1.57 3.26
C ILE A 56 -4.00 -3.00 2.73
N ALA A 57 -3.30 -3.96 3.33
CA ALA A 57 -3.42 -5.36 2.93
C ALA A 57 -4.86 -5.86 3.09
N ASP A 58 -5.48 -5.56 4.22
CA ASP A 58 -6.86 -5.95 4.47
C ASP A 58 -7.80 -5.31 3.45
N ALA A 59 -7.60 -4.04 3.10
CA ALA A 59 -8.42 -3.34 2.13
C ALA A 59 -8.25 -3.91 0.71
N LEU A 60 -7.08 -4.46 0.42
CA LEU A 60 -6.77 -5.08 -0.87
C LEU A 60 -7.05 -6.58 -0.89
N ASP A 61 -7.52 -7.12 0.23
CA ASP A 61 -7.82 -8.54 0.39
C ASP A 61 -6.60 -9.41 0.11
N CYS A 62 -5.45 -8.99 0.64
CA CYS A 62 -4.20 -9.73 0.50
C CYS A 62 -3.46 -9.74 1.84
N THR A 63 -2.34 -10.46 1.91
CA THR A 63 -1.51 -10.53 3.11
C THR A 63 -0.40 -9.49 3.05
N ILE A 64 0.17 -9.16 4.22
CA ILE A 64 1.34 -8.28 4.29
C ILE A 64 2.49 -8.94 3.52
N ASP A 65 2.67 -10.25 3.67
CA ASP A 65 3.74 -10.97 2.98
C ASP A 65 3.64 -10.80 1.46
N GLU A 66 2.43 -10.84 0.91
CA GLU A 66 2.22 -10.64 -0.53
C GLU A 66 2.62 -9.24 -0.98
N LEU A 67 2.46 -8.25 -0.11
CA LEU A 67 2.86 -6.88 -0.42
C LEU A 67 4.38 -6.68 -0.36
N LEU A 68 5.10 -7.58 0.32
CA LEU A 68 6.55 -7.48 0.49
C LEU A 68 7.35 -8.31 -0.50
N VAL A 69 6.68 -9.07 -1.36
CA VAL A 69 7.37 -9.91 -2.37
C VAL A 69 8.09 -9.02 -3.39
N THR A 70 9.35 -9.33 -3.66
CA THR A 70 10.19 -8.58 -4.62
C THR A 70 10.03 -9.03 -6.07
#